data_af4cb1f40fe9c557d3797b961695def5
#
_entry.id   af4cb1f40fe9c557d3797b961695def5
#
_cell.length_a   1.000
_cell.length_b   1.000
_cell.length_c   1.000
_cell.angle_alpha   90.00
_cell.angle_beta   90.00
_cell.angle_gamma   90.00
#
_symmetry.space_group_name_H-M   'P 1'
#
loop_
_entity.id
_entity.type
_entity.pdbx_description
1 polymer ?
#
loop_
_entity_poly.entity_id
_entity_poly.type
_entity_poly.pdbx_seq_one_letter_code
_entity_poly.pdbx_strand_id
1 'polypeptide(L)'
;KNAQSRNRTSDTRIFSPLGAFLRHRPRAAHGQHEEQSNQSFHPREFIRVIKIGKNPAKSTIFAGNILRSDRQTAGIRPALSFRKQEPQKNASTMKIACLQFNPIQENTYVVWDDTLEAVVIDAGNSNPREDAALDNFIAEHGLRPVLAANTHGHFDHTLGVAHLKKRYGIPFAMSLKDAFLLDNASTSGSIFGVPVGEMPSVDTDLDTTPEIRFGHTVLRVLRTPGHTPGHVALYEPQSKSLFTGDTLFRESIGRTDLPGGDYSWIMRSILDILLPLGDEVHVYPGHGPESTIGHEVLYNPFIVEVLNEEVNYKD
;
A
#
# COMPACT_ATOMS: atom_id res chain seq x y z
N LYS A 1 37.49 -9.32 -60.22
CA LYS A 1 36.99 -10.72 -60.23
C LYS A 1 35.92 -10.84 -59.18
N ASN A 2 34.77 -11.19 -59.71
CA ASN A 2 33.44 -11.35 -59.07
C ASN A 2 33.41 -12.27 -57.85
N ALA A 3 32.54 -11.94 -56.90
CA ALA A 3 31.64 -12.93 -56.32
C ALA A 3 30.44 -12.21 -55.66
N GLN A 4 29.29 -12.74 -56.04
CA GLN A 4 27.94 -12.25 -55.83
C GLN A 4 27.44 -12.39 -54.38
N SER A 5 26.65 -11.38 -53.99
CA SER A 5 25.73 -11.37 -52.89
C SER A 5 24.62 -12.40 -53.00
N ARG A 6 24.23 -13.03 -51.89
CA ARG A 6 22.92 -13.67 -51.71
C ARG A 6 22.17 -13.02 -50.50
N ASN A 7 21.14 -12.30 -50.85
CA ASN A 7 20.06 -11.89 -49.97
C ASN A 7 19.43 -13.12 -49.28
N ARG A 8 19.24 -13.03 -47.96
CA ARG A 8 18.21 -13.79 -47.24
C ARG A 8 17.37 -12.80 -46.45
N THR A 9 16.18 -12.58 -46.93
CA THR A 9 15.07 -11.96 -46.22
C THR A 9 14.65 -12.84 -45.03
N SER A 10 14.77 -12.32 -43.81
CA SER A 10 14.17 -12.92 -42.62
C SER A 10 12.86 -12.18 -42.33
N ASP A 11 11.79 -12.89 -42.52
CA ASP A 11 10.41 -12.54 -42.22
C ASP A 11 10.21 -12.46 -40.70
N THR A 12 10.19 -11.28 -40.12
CA THR A 12 9.87 -11.03 -38.71
C THR A 12 8.38 -10.78 -38.58
N ARG A 13 7.62 -11.82 -38.32
CA ARG A 13 6.21 -11.70 -37.90
C ARG A 13 6.16 -11.16 -36.47
N ILE A 14 5.71 -9.92 -36.37
CA ILE A 14 5.35 -9.27 -35.11
C ILE A 14 4.05 -9.91 -34.61
N PHE A 15 4.13 -10.68 -33.54
CA PHE A 15 2.95 -11.13 -32.79
C PHE A 15 2.50 -10.02 -31.86
N SER A 16 1.33 -9.46 -32.15
CA SER A 16 0.59 -8.55 -31.28
C SER A 16 -0.34 -9.35 -30.36
N PRO A 17 -0.26 -9.24 -29.04
CA PRO A 17 -1.23 -9.84 -28.11
C PRO A 17 -2.35 -8.85 -27.74
N LEU A 18 -3.14 -8.42 -28.74
CA LEU A 18 -4.36 -7.62 -28.51
C LEU A 18 -5.55 -8.35 -29.17
N GLY A 19 -5.95 -9.48 -28.60
CA GLY A 19 -6.99 -10.27 -29.23
C GLY A 19 -7.70 -11.28 -28.35
N ALA A 20 -8.08 -10.95 -27.11
CA ALA A 20 -8.85 -11.88 -26.28
C ALA A 20 -9.86 -11.24 -25.31
N PHE A 21 -10.37 -10.04 -25.56
CA PHE A 21 -11.47 -9.50 -24.73
C PHE A 21 -12.48 -8.72 -25.56
N LEU A 22 -13.10 -9.33 -26.59
CA LEU A 22 -14.30 -8.78 -27.24
C LEU A 22 -15.04 -9.89 -27.99
N ARG A 23 -15.90 -10.65 -27.32
CA ARG A 23 -17.08 -11.28 -27.95
C ARG A 23 -18.10 -11.58 -26.85
N HIS A 24 -19.08 -10.67 -26.70
CA HIS A 24 -20.51 -10.96 -26.62
C HIS A 24 -21.27 -9.63 -26.52
N ARG A 25 -21.82 -9.18 -27.66
CA ARG A 25 -22.90 -8.21 -27.70
C ARG A 25 -24.15 -8.95 -28.16
N PRO A 26 -25.30 -8.80 -27.52
CA PRO A 26 -26.62 -8.96 -28.16
C PRO A 26 -27.05 -7.62 -28.80
N ARG A 27 -27.81 -7.76 -29.87
CA ARG A 27 -28.32 -6.76 -30.78
C ARG A 27 -29.33 -5.78 -30.14
N ALA A 28 -29.37 -4.61 -30.77
CA ALA A 28 -30.19 -3.46 -30.53
C ALA A 28 -31.72 -3.71 -30.58
N ALA A 29 -32.45 -2.94 -29.76
CA ALA A 29 -33.80 -2.50 -30.02
C ALA A 29 -33.88 -0.98 -29.86
N HIS A 30 -34.64 -0.36 -30.75
CA HIS A 30 -34.82 1.07 -30.96
C HIS A 30 -35.52 1.81 -29.82
N GLY A 31 -35.11 3.06 -29.57
CA GLY A 31 -36.01 4.22 -29.38
C GLY A 31 -36.21 4.64 -27.92
N GLN A 32 -35.69 5.76 -27.52
CA GLN A 32 -36.43 7.01 -27.22
C GLN A 32 -35.50 7.98 -26.51
N HIS A 33 -35.64 9.25 -26.82
CA HIS A 33 -35.02 10.41 -26.18
C HIS A 33 -35.34 10.42 -24.69
N GLU A 34 -34.33 10.49 -23.85
CA GLU A 34 -34.50 10.95 -22.44
C GLU A 34 -33.42 11.96 -22.08
N GLU A 35 -33.91 13.05 -21.52
CA GLU A 35 -33.17 14.20 -21.02
C GLU A 35 -32.04 13.81 -20.09
N GLN A 36 -30.88 14.37 -20.34
CA GLN A 36 -29.76 14.34 -19.40
C GLN A 36 -30.12 15.08 -18.12
N SER A 37 -30.56 14.35 -17.11
CA SER A 37 -30.65 14.86 -15.75
C SER A 37 -29.24 15.07 -15.20
N ASN A 38 -28.93 16.31 -14.93
CA ASN A 38 -27.76 16.79 -14.22
C ASN A 38 -27.78 16.22 -12.78
N GLN A 39 -27.30 14.99 -12.56
CA GLN A 39 -27.07 14.48 -11.21
C GLN A 39 -25.80 15.10 -10.68
N SER A 40 -25.96 16.03 -9.75
CA SER A 40 -24.90 16.58 -8.93
C SER A 40 -24.30 15.44 -8.09
N PHE A 41 -23.12 14.99 -8.45
CA PHE A 41 -22.33 14.06 -7.66
C PHE A 41 -21.96 14.72 -6.32
N HIS A 42 -22.44 14.18 -5.21
CA HIS A 42 -22.07 14.61 -3.87
C HIS A 42 -20.67 14.06 -3.51
N PRO A 43 -19.78 14.89 -2.93
CA PRO A 43 -18.39 14.48 -2.59
C PRO A 43 -18.27 13.39 -1.53
N ARG A 44 -19.38 12.92 -0.96
CA ARG A 44 -19.38 11.91 0.13
C ARG A 44 -19.09 10.48 -0.31
N GLU A 45 -19.07 10.18 -1.59
CA GLU A 45 -18.89 8.81 -2.08
C GLU A 45 -17.42 8.37 -2.20
N PHE A 46 -16.46 9.30 -2.07
CA PHE A 46 -15.03 9.03 -2.25
C PHE A 46 -14.21 8.94 -0.95
N ILE A 47 -14.85 9.17 0.21
CA ILE A 47 -14.14 9.20 1.50
C ILE A 47 -14.67 8.10 2.40
N ARG A 48 -13.83 7.09 2.66
CA ARG A 48 -14.10 6.05 3.65
C ARG A 48 -13.24 6.31 4.88
N VAL A 49 -13.84 6.82 5.96
CA VAL A 49 -13.15 6.96 7.26
C VAL A 49 -13.22 5.63 7.99
N ILE A 50 -12.08 5.00 8.18
CA ILE A 50 -11.96 3.73 8.89
C ILE A 50 -11.75 4.06 10.38
N LYS A 51 -12.80 3.86 11.21
CA LYS A 51 -12.68 3.96 12.66
C LYS A 51 -12.13 2.65 13.19
N ILE A 52 -10.87 2.64 13.64
CA ILE A 52 -10.32 1.51 14.39
C ILE A 52 -10.95 1.53 15.77
N GLY A 53 -11.98 0.69 15.98
CA GLY A 53 -12.71 0.59 17.23
C GLY A 53 -11.94 -0.24 18.26
N LYS A 54 -11.83 0.27 19.51
CA LYS A 54 -11.46 -0.55 20.66
C LYS A 54 -12.57 -1.55 20.92
N ASN A 55 -12.41 -2.83 20.52
CA ASN A 55 -13.23 -3.90 21.06
C ASN A 55 -12.36 -5.16 21.33
N PRO A 56 -12.02 -5.46 22.59
CA PRO A 56 -11.38 -6.73 22.92
C PRO A 56 -12.45 -7.81 22.89
N ALA A 57 -12.51 -8.59 21.82
CA ALA A 57 -13.32 -9.79 21.75
C ALA A 57 -12.85 -10.78 22.83
N LYS A 58 -13.81 -11.28 23.61
CA LYS A 58 -13.65 -12.29 24.64
C LYS A 58 -13.07 -13.57 24.06
N SER A 59 -11.80 -13.85 24.29
CA SER A 59 -11.23 -15.17 24.05
C SER A 59 -11.48 -16.06 25.27
N THR A 60 -12.25 -17.10 25.07
CA THR A 60 -12.47 -18.18 26.05
C THR A 60 -11.23 -19.08 26.03
N ILE A 61 -10.48 -19.06 27.12
CA ILE A 61 -9.30 -19.93 27.34
C ILE A 61 -9.81 -21.33 27.72
N PHE A 62 -9.49 -22.34 26.91
CA PHE A 62 -9.55 -23.74 27.34
C PHE A 62 -8.28 -24.08 28.11
N ALA A 63 -8.42 -24.31 29.42
CA ALA A 63 -7.37 -24.81 30.27
C ALA A 63 -7.25 -26.34 30.11
N GLY A 64 -6.12 -26.80 29.58
CA GLY A 64 -5.72 -28.20 29.59
C GLY A 64 -4.77 -28.45 30.78
N ASN A 65 -5.19 -29.30 31.71
CA ASN A 65 -4.40 -29.77 32.85
C ASN A 65 -3.21 -30.62 32.38
N ILE A 66 -2.00 -30.32 32.91
CA ILE A 66 -0.92 -31.30 33.01
C ILE A 66 -0.29 -31.24 34.43
N LEU A 67 -0.12 -32.42 34.96
CA LEU A 67 0.20 -32.88 36.31
C LEU A 67 1.46 -32.31 36.95
N ARG A 68 1.37 -32.24 38.29
CA ARG A 68 2.44 -31.97 39.27
C ARG A 68 3.57 -33.00 39.22
N SER A 69 4.78 -32.54 39.49
CA SER A 69 5.75 -33.28 40.29
C SER A 69 6.57 -32.32 41.13
N ASP A 70 6.49 -32.57 42.44
CA ASP A 70 7.21 -31.86 43.49
C ASP A 70 8.71 -32.12 43.42
N ARG A 71 9.54 -31.08 43.67
CA ARG A 71 10.77 -31.17 44.44
C ARG A 71 11.15 -29.80 44.99
N GLN A 72 11.21 -29.74 46.31
CA GLN A 72 11.73 -28.66 47.14
C GLN A 72 13.24 -28.51 46.95
N THR A 73 13.73 -27.28 46.77
CA THR A 73 15.03 -26.84 47.28
C THR A 73 14.95 -25.37 47.68
N ALA A 74 15.29 -25.09 48.91
CA ALA A 74 15.38 -23.77 49.49
C ALA A 74 16.60 -23.02 48.94
N GLY A 75 16.39 -21.76 48.51
CA GLY A 75 17.45 -20.86 48.05
C GLY A 75 17.00 -19.41 48.12
N ILE A 76 17.70 -18.62 48.88
CA ILE A 76 17.59 -17.22 49.25
C ILE A 76 17.20 -16.34 48.04
N ARG A 77 16.08 -15.59 48.14
CA ARG A 77 15.65 -14.58 47.17
C ARG A 77 16.20 -13.21 47.55
N PRO A 78 16.91 -12.51 46.63
CA PRO A 78 17.01 -11.06 46.72
C PRO A 78 15.66 -10.44 46.28
N ALA A 79 15.16 -9.51 47.10
CA ALA A 79 13.94 -8.76 46.79
C ALA A 79 14.16 -7.86 45.57
N LEU A 80 13.72 -8.30 44.42
CA LEU A 80 13.56 -7.45 43.23
C LEU A 80 12.33 -6.57 43.47
N SER A 81 12.57 -5.28 43.72
CA SER A 81 11.54 -4.26 43.75
C SER A 81 10.97 -4.13 42.33
N PHE A 82 9.83 -4.75 42.07
CA PHE A 82 9.03 -4.43 40.90
C PHE A 82 8.55 -2.99 41.03
N ARG A 83 9.21 -2.05 40.36
CA ARG A 83 8.59 -0.78 40.02
C ARG A 83 7.30 -1.12 39.25
N LYS A 84 6.14 -0.86 39.87
CA LYS A 84 4.87 -0.80 39.14
C LYS A 84 5.08 0.23 38.00
N GLN A 85 5.17 -0.26 36.77
CA GLN A 85 5.01 0.62 35.63
C GLN A 85 3.58 1.16 35.73
N GLU A 86 3.46 2.48 35.89
CA GLU A 86 2.17 3.14 35.77
C GLU A 86 1.59 2.77 34.40
N PRO A 87 0.27 2.51 34.32
CA PRO A 87 -0.37 2.26 33.03
C PRO A 87 -0.10 3.48 32.15
N GLN A 88 0.56 3.26 31.02
CA GLN A 88 0.79 4.32 30.04
C GLN A 88 -0.55 4.98 29.74
N LYS A 89 -0.66 6.26 30.09
CA LYS A 89 -1.79 7.12 29.74
C LYS A 89 -2.07 6.93 28.25
N ASN A 90 -3.27 6.41 27.95
CA ASN A 90 -3.93 6.36 26.64
C ASN A 90 -2.97 6.54 25.45
N ALA A 91 -2.44 5.41 24.95
CA ALA A 91 -1.76 5.43 23.66
C ALA A 91 -2.73 6.07 22.64
N SER A 92 -2.33 7.18 22.05
CA SER A 92 -3.07 7.82 20.99
C SER A 92 -3.25 6.82 19.86
N THR A 93 -4.47 6.58 19.44
CA THR A 93 -4.76 5.63 18.38
C THR A 93 -4.65 6.37 17.05
N MET A 94 -3.79 5.90 16.15
CA MET A 94 -3.72 6.39 14.79
C MET A 94 -5.10 6.24 14.11
N LYS A 95 -5.51 7.27 13.40
CA LYS A 95 -6.71 7.31 12.56
C LYS A 95 -6.29 7.22 11.11
N ILE A 96 -7.12 6.61 10.29
CA ILE A 96 -6.86 6.37 8.87
C ILE A 96 -8.09 6.81 8.07
N ALA A 97 -7.85 7.56 7.01
CA ALA A 97 -8.83 7.79 5.95
C ALA A 97 -8.22 7.35 4.62
N CYS A 98 -9.04 6.73 3.80
CA CYS A 98 -8.72 6.37 2.43
C CYS A 98 -9.52 7.25 1.48
N LEU A 99 -8.84 7.92 0.56
CA LEU A 99 -9.41 8.67 -0.54
C LEU A 99 -8.96 8.00 -1.83
N GLN A 100 -9.91 7.64 -2.68
CA GLN A 100 -9.59 7.00 -3.95
C GLN A 100 -9.48 8.06 -5.03
N PHE A 101 -8.34 8.13 -5.71
CA PHE A 101 -8.04 9.15 -6.70
C PHE A 101 -7.62 8.55 -8.06
N ASN A 102 -7.49 9.41 -9.02
CA ASN A 102 -7.12 9.21 -10.41
C ASN A 102 -7.91 8.11 -11.17
N PRO A 103 -7.82 8.01 -12.50
CA PRO A 103 -8.56 7.00 -13.29
C PRO A 103 -8.16 5.55 -13.01
N ILE A 104 -7.01 5.33 -12.34
CA ILE A 104 -6.51 3.98 -11.98
C ILE A 104 -7.04 3.55 -10.61
N GLN A 105 -7.75 4.45 -9.90
CA GLN A 105 -8.38 4.19 -8.60
C GLN A 105 -7.35 3.84 -7.52
N GLU A 106 -6.28 4.63 -7.47
CA GLU A 106 -5.28 4.53 -6.42
C GLU A 106 -5.86 4.95 -5.07
N ASN A 107 -5.43 4.30 -3.99
CA ASN A 107 -5.83 4.55 -2.61
C ASN A 107 -4.82 5.46 -1.90
N THR A 108 -5.08 6.75 -1.87
CA THR A 108 -4.35 7.73 -1.05
C THR A 108 -4.79 7.63 0.40
N TYR A 109 -3.87 7.44 1.32
CA TYR A 109 -4.18 7.39 2.75
C TYR A 109 -3.76 8.66 3.46
N VAL A 110 -4.66 9.23 4.27
CA VAL A 110 -4.34 10.27 5.24
C VAL A 110 -4.34 9.62 6.62
N VAL A 111 -3.19 9.66 7.31
CA VAL A 111 -3.03 9.07 8.64
C VAL A 111 -2.66 10.15 9.65
N TRP A 112 -3.29 10.15 10.82
CA TRP A 112 -3.07 11.16 11.87
C TRP A 112 -3.39 10.61 13.25
N ASP A 113 -3.00 11.32 14.28
CA ASP A 113 -3.33 11.01 15.67
C ASP A 113 -4.05 12.19 16.37
N ASP A 114 -4.10 12.21 17.71
CA ASP A 114 -4.77 13.25 18.49
C ASP A 114 -4.02 14.59 18.51
N THR A 115 -2.78 14.64 18.04
CA THR A 115 -2.03 15.89 17.83
C THR A 115 -2.46 16.65 16.57
N LEU A 116 -3.24 16.00 15.70
CA LEU A 116 -3.67 16.46 14.38
C LEU A 116 -2.51 16.60 13.37
N GLU A 117 -1.29 16.18 13.72
CA GLU A 117 -0.24 15.98 12.71
C GLU A 117 -0.63 14.82 11.81
N ALA A 118 -0.47 15.02 10.51
CA ALA A 118 -0.88 14.03 9.51
C ALA A 118 0.23 13.72 8.49
N VAL A 119 0.30 12.48 8.08
CA VAL A 119 1.09 12.02 6.92
C VAL A 119 0.11 11.64 5.82
N VAL A 120 0.40 12.06 4.58
CA VAL A 120 -0.31 11.60 3.39
C VAL A 120 0.54 10.54 2.72
N ILE A 121 0.00 9.33 2.62
CA ILE A 121 0.67 8.17 2.01
C ILE A 121 0.11 8.01 0.60
N ASP A 122 1.01 7.90 -0.39
CA ASP A 122 0.70 7.70 -1.80
C ASP A 122 -0.32 8.72 -2.32
N ALA A 123 0.12 9.97 -2.52
CA ALA A 123 -0.76 11.04 -2.94
C ALA A 123 -1.05 10.94 -4.45
N GLY A 124 -2.16 10.30 -4.80
CA GLY A 124 -2.57 10.02 -6.19
C GLY A 124 -3.51 11.06 -6.83
N ASN A 125 -3.85 12.15 -6.12
CA ASN A 125 -4.72 13.21 -6.64
C ASN A 125 -4.11 13.83 -7.92
N SER A 126 -4.88 13.78 -9.03
CA SER A 126 -4.38 14.00 -10.39
C SER A 126 -4.90 15.26 -11.06
N ASN A 127 -5.82 15.96 -10.43
CA ASN A 127 -6.51 17.09 -11.02
C ASN A 127 -7.05 18.07 -9.94
N PRO A 128 -7.40 19.31 -10.28
CA PRO A 128 -7.85 20.33 -9.31
C PRO A 128 -9.08 19.93 -8.48
N ARG A 129 -9.93 19.03 -8.97
CA ARG A 129 -11.09 18.55 -8.21
C ARG A 129 -10.65 17.58 -7.10
N GLU A 130 -9.73 16.71 -7.41
CA GLU A 130 -9.15 15.76 -6.45
C GLU A 130 -8.26 16.50 -5.45
N ASP A 131 -7.47 17.50 -5.90
CA ASP A 131 -6.71 18.39 -5.01
C ASP A 131 -7.63 19.05 -3.99
N ALA A 132 -8.76 19.62 -4.46
CA ALA A 132 -9.73 20.25 -3.57
C ALA A 132 -10.41 19.25 -2.63
N ALA A 133 -10.63 18.00 -3.05
CA ALA A 133 -11.20 16.97 -2.19
C ALA A 133 -10.26 16.61 -1.04
N LEU A 134 -8.96 16.45 -1.32
CA LEU A 134 -7.93 16.22 -0.30
C LEU A 134 -7.78 17.42 0.64
N ASP A 135 -7.71 18.65 0.10
CA ASP A 135 -7.61 19.88 0.88
C ASP A 135 -8.82 20.09 1.81
N ASN A 136 -10.04 19.82 1.32
CA ASN A 136 -11.26 19.91 2.10
C ASN A 136 -11.27 18.87 3.23
N PHE A 137 -10.87 17.63 2.96
CA PHE A 137 -10.75 16.59 3.99
C PHE A 137 -9.79 17.04 5.11
N ILE A 138 -8.61 17.54 4.75
CA ILE A 138 -7.60 18.03 5.68
C ILE A 138 -8.16 19.18 6.52
N ALA A 139 -8.84 20.15 5.88
CA ALA A 139 -9.40 21.31 6.55
C ALA A 139 -10.58 20.96 7.48
N GLU A 140 -11.50 20.10 7.03
CA GLU A 140 -12.67 19.66 7.82
C GLU A 140 -12.27 18.92 9.11
N HIS A 141 -11.14 18.21 9.07
CA HIS A 141 -10.61 17.50 10.24
C HIS A 141 -9.58 18.30 11.04
N GLY A 142 -9.27 19.53 10.63
CA GLY A 142 -8.30 20.40 11.28
C GLY A 142 -6.88 19.83 11.26
N LEU A 143 -6.55 19.01 10.25
CA LEU A 143 -5.27 18.32 10.18
C LEU A 143 -4.14 19.25 9.76
N ARG A 144 -2.95 18.94 10.24
CA ARG A 144 -1.70 19.59 9.85
C ARG A 144 -0.79 18.57 9.15
N PRO A 145 -0.81 18.50 7.82
CA PRO A 145 0.12 17.65 7.07
C PRO A 145 1.57 18.03 7.40
N VAL A 146 2.40 17.02 7.65
CA VAL A 146 3.81 17.20 7.98
C VAL A 146 4.74 16.46 7.01
N LEU A 147 4.20 15.51 6.25
CA LEU A 147 4.96 14.71 5.31
C LEU A 147 4.06 14.13 4.21
N ALA A 148 4.51 14.11 2.98
CA ALA A 148 4.04 13.22 1.94
C ALA A 148 5.00 12.03 1.89
N ALA A 149 4.50 10.79 2.05
CA ALA A 149 5.32 9.58 2.07
C ALA A 149 4.81 8.61 1.01
N ASN A 150 5.67 8.15 0.12
CA ASN A 150 5.26 7.20 -0.90
C ASN A 150 5.86 5.82 -0.67
N THR A 151 5.02 4.80 -0.90
CA THR A 151 5.45 3.40 -0.86
C THR A 151 6.40 3.09 -2.00
N HIS A 152 6.20 3.69 -3.16
CA HIS A 152 7.04 3.51 -4.36
C HIS A 152 6.85 4.67 -5.36
N GLY A 153 7.58 4.61 -6.48
CA GLY A 153 7.69 5.72 -7.43
C GLY A 153 6.79 5.67 -8.66
N HIS A 154 5.77 4.81 -8.75
CA HIS A 154 4.86 4.84 -9.89
C HIS A 154 4.05 6.13 -9.91
N PHE A 155 3.74 6.59 -11.14
CA PHE A 155 3.18 7.92 -11.36
C PHE A 155 1.84 8.14 -10.66
N ASP A 156 0.98 7.14 -10.63
CA ASP A 156 -0.35 7.18 -10.03
C ASP A 156 -0.34 7.37 -8.51
N HIS A 157 0.73 6.96 -7.83
CA HIS A 157 0.97 7.19 -6.40
C HIS A 157 1.64 8.54 -6.11
N THR A 158 2.15 9.23 -7.14
CA THR A 158 2.97 10.43 -6.97
C THR A 158 2.34 11.72 -7.52
N LEU A 159 1.22 11.62 -8.25
CA LEU A 159 0.58 12.74 -8.96
C LEU A 159 0.27 13.95 -8.07
N GLY A 160 -0.15 13.71 -6.82
CA GLY A 160 -0.54 14.75 -5.87
C GLY A 160 0.61 15.35 -5.04
N VAL A 161 1.80 14.76 -5.09
CA VAL A 161 2.93 15.19 -4.25
C VAL A 161 3.32 16.64 -4.51
N ALA A 162 3.35 17.07 -5.78
CA ALA A 162 3.65 18.46 -6.14
C ALA A 162 2.63 19.44 -5.54
N HIS A 163 1.33 19.08 -5.55
CA HIS A 163 0.27 19.85 -4.88
C HIS A 163 0.53 19.98 -3.38
N LEU A 164 0.80 18.86 -2.69
CA LEU A 164 1.06 18.85 -1.25
C LEU A 164 2.30 19.69 -0.88
N LYS A 165 3.41 19.56 -1.59
CA LYS A 165 4.60 20.39 -1.38
C LYS A 165 4.29 21.88 -1.53
N LYS A 166 3.58 22.25 -2.60
CA LYS A 166 3.21 23.65 -2.87
C LYS A 166 2.21 24.21 -1.86
N ARG A 167 1.21 23.42 -1.49
CA ARG A 167 0.06 23.87 -0.67
C ARG A 167 0.41 23.93 0.81
N TYR A 168 1.16 22.94 1.32
CA TYR A 168 1.45 22.79 2.75
C TYR A 168 2.90 23.00 3.12
N GLY A 169 3.80 23.12 2.14
CA GLY A 169 5.25 23.30 2.38
C GLY A 169 5.92 22.10 3.04
N ILE A 170 5.37 20.89 2.85
CA ILE A 170 5.85 19.67 3.50
C ILE A 170 6.88 18.94 2.65
N PRO A 171 7.81 18.19 3.28
CA PRO A 171 8.77 17.36 2.57
C PRO A 171 8.11 16.15 1.92
N PHE A 172 8.82 15.55 0.95
CA PHE A 172 8.47 14.33 0.26
C PHE A 172 9.47 13.22 0.59
N ALA A 173 8.96 12.06 1.06
CA ALA A 173 9.75 10.89 1.39
C ALA A 173 9.40 9.72 0.46
N MET A 174 10.41 9.13 -0.17
CA MET A 174 10.31 7.93 -1.02
C MET A 174 11.69 7.29 -1.12
N SER A 175 11.78 6.00 -1.45
CA SER A 175 13.09 5.40 -1.73
C SER A 175 13.72 5.98 -3.00
N LEU A 176 14.99 6.42 -2.92
CA LEU A 176 15.72 6.92 -4.07
C LEU A 176 16.01 5.85 -5.13
N LYS A 177 15.85 4.56 -4.81
CA LYS A 177 15.93 3.48 -5.80
C LYS A 177 14.85 3.57 -6.87
N ASP A 178 13.74 4.25 -6.56
CA ASP A 178 12.63 4.47 -7.48
C ASP A 178 12.66 5.84 -8.18
N ALA A 179 13.71 6.65 -7.98
CA ALA A 179 13.82 7.99 -8.60
C ALA A 179 13.69 7.94 -10.13
N PHE A 180 14.19 6.88 -10.78
CA PHE A 180 14.06 6.70 -12.23
C PHE A 180 12.60 6.58 -12.70
N LEU A 181 11.68 6.17 -11.83
CA LEU A 181 10.24 6.10 -12.14
C LEU A 181 9.64 7.50 -12.19
N LEU A 182 10.09 8.42 -11.32
CA LEU A 182 9.68 9.83 -11.37
C LEU A 182 10.15 10.48 -12.67
N ASP A 183 11.38 10.21 -13.10
CA ASP A 183 11.92 10.72 -14.37
C ASP A 183 11.12 10.25 -15.60
N ASN A 184 10.51 9.08 -15.50
CA ASN A 184 9.71 8.45 -16.55
C ASN A 184 8.18 8.59 -16.35
N ALA A 185 7.74 9.30 -15.32
CA ALA A 185 6.33 9.38 -14.94
C ALA A 185 5.43 9.91 -16.06
N SER A 186 5.88 10.92 -16.81
CA SER A 186 5.12 11.46 -17.95
C SER A 186 4.92 10.45 -19.08
N THR A 187 5.92 9.62 -19.36
CA THR A 187 5.80 8.55 -20.36
C THR A 187 4.80 7.49 -19.90
N SER A 188 4.92 7.07 -18.63
CA SER A 188 4.02 6.08 -18.04
C SER A 188 2.58 6.58 -17.98
N GLY A 189 2.35 7.80 -17.52
CA GLY A 189 1.02 8.41 -17.47
C GLY A 189 0.36 8.52 -18.85
N SER A 190 1.15 8.83 -19.89
CA SER A 190 0.66 8.91 -21.27
C SER A 190 0.08 7.59 -21.77
N ILE A 191 0.64 6.44 -21.35
CA ILE A 191 0.12 5.11 -21.72
C ILE A 191 -1.29 4.90 -21.14
N PHE A 192 -1.57 5.45 -19.98
CA PHE A 192 -2.85 5.36 -19.28
C PHE A 192 -3.78 6.56 -19.58
N GLY A 193 -3.34 7.50 -20.43
CA GLY A 193 -4.10 8.71 -20.75
C GLY A 193 -4.20 9.71 -19.59
N VAL A 194 -3.29 9.63 -18.61
CA VAL A 194 -3.23 10.50 -17.45
C VAL A 194 -2.15 11.56 -17.67
N PRO A 195 -2.50 12.87 -17.68
CA PRO A 195 -1.51 13.94 -17.76
C PRO A 195 -0.67 13.95 -16.48
N VAL A 196 0.64 13.93 -16.64
CA VAL A 196 1.60 14.01 -15.53
C VAL A 196 2.36 15.33 -15.64
N GLY A 197 2.32 16.12 -14.56
CA GLY A 197 3.11 17.34 -14.42
C GLY A 197 4.57 17.07 -14.08
N GLU A 198 5.29 18.13 -13.69
CA GLU A 198 6.65 17.99 -13.18
C GLU A 198 6.65 17.25 -11.84
N MET A 199 7.44 16.18 -11.75
CA MET A 199 7.58 15.41 -10.52
C MET A 199 8.49 16.13 -9.53
N PRO A 200 8.10 16.20 -8.24
CA PRO A 200 8.92 16.85 -7.23
C PRO A 200 10.14 15.99 -6.86
N SER A 201 11.22 16.65 -6.46
CA SER A 201 12.38 15.95 -5.88
C SER A 201 12.05 15.30 -4.54
N VAL A 202 12.65 14.16 -4.27
CA VAL A 202 12.61 13.45 -3.00
C VAL A 202 13.48 14.20 -1.98
N ASP A 203 12.91 14.52 -0.81
CA ASP A 203 13.63 15.20 0.28
C ASP A 203 14.19 14.20 1.30
N THR A 204 13.55 13.04 1.46
CA THR A 204 13.94 12.00 2.42
C THR A 204 13.95 10.63 1.76
N ASP A 205 15.10 9.94 1.84
CA ASP A 205 15.27 8.59 1.30
C ASP A 205 14.76 7.54 2.29
N LEU A 206 13.66 6.86 1.95
CA LEU A 206 13.09 5.79 2.76
C LEU A 206 13.90 4.49 2.73
N ASP A 207 14.85 4.33 1.81
CA ASP A 207 15.74 3.16 1.84
C ASP A 207 16.72 3.23 3.02
N THR A 208 17.00 4.42 3.53
CA THR A 208 17.91 4.68 4.66
C THR A 208 17.17 5.13 5.94
N THR A 209 15.89 5.45 5.85
CA THR A 209 15.07 5.94 6.95
C THR A 209 14.21 4.79 7.50
N PRO A 210 14.51 4.28 8.72
CA PRO A 210 13.80 3.10 9.26
C PRO A 210 12.41 3.41 9.80
N GLU A 211 12.10 4.67 10.10
CA GLU A 211 10.86 5.10 10.74
C GLU A 211 10.42 6.50 10.28
N ILE A 212 9.12 6.69 10.12
CA ILE A 212 8.47 7.99 9.97
C ILE A 212 7.76 8.33 11.28
N ARG A 213 7.98 9.53 11.82
CA ARG A 213 7.38 9.97 13.08
C ARG A 213 6.53 11.21 12.87
N PHE A 214 5.33 11.21 13.42
CA PHE A 214 4.43 12.35 13.47
C PHE A 214 3.57 12.27 14.73
N GLY A 215 3.38 13.40 15.41
CA GLY A 215 2.69 13.43 16.69
C GLY A 215 3.25 12.38 17.67
N HIS A 216 2.39 11.44 18.08
CA HIS A 216 2.72 10.31 18.94
C HIS A 216 2.89 8.99 18.14
N THR A 217 2.69 9.05 16.83
CA THR A 217 2.66 7.88 15.94
C THR A 217 4.01 7.61 15.31
N VAL A 218 4.34 6.33 15.16
CA VAL A 218 5.55 5.86 14.49
C VAL A 218 5.16 4.81 13.45
N LEU A 219 5.46 5.09 12.18
CA LEU A 219 5.40 4.12 11.10
C LEU A 219 6.79 3.52 10.90
N ARG A 220 6.90 2.21 10.96
CA ARG A 220 8.13 1.49 10.57
C ARG A 220 8.18 1.37 9.05
N VAL A 221 9.34 1.66 8.48
CA VAL A 221 9.58 1.49 7.05
C VAL A 221 10.13 0.09 6.81
N LEU A 222 9.34 -0.74 6.13
CA LEU A 222 9.70 -2.11 5.78
C LEU A 222 10.05 -2.15 4.28
N ARG A 223 11.27 -2.54 3.94
CA ARG A 223 11.66 -2.65 2.52
C ARG A 223 11.01 -3.87 1.91
N THR A 224 10.20 -3.67 0.88
CA THR A 224 9.43 -4.71 0.20
C THR A 224 9.65 -4.65 -1.32
N PRO A 225 10.91 -4.80 -1.79
CA PRO A 225 11.19 -4.74 -3.22
C PRO A 225 10.50 -5.88 -3.98
N GLY A 226 10.24 -5.64 -5.26
CA GLY A 226 9.70 -6.64 -6.18
C GLY A 226 8.68 -6.09 -7.16
N HIS A 227 7.73 -5.27 -6.74
CA HIS A 227 6.91 -4.47 -7.63
C HIS A 227 7.75 -3.34 -8.25
N THR A 228 8.52 -2.67 -7.41
CA THR A 228 9.63 -1.78 -7.80
C THR A 228 10.86 -2.08 -6.95
N PRO A 229 12.08 -1.64 -7.35
CA PRO A 229 13.30 -1.86 -6.56
C PRO A 229 13.32 -1.11 -5.23
N GLY A 230 12.66 0.05 -5.19
CA GLY A 230 12.59 0.94 -4.02
C GLY A 230 11.32 0.80 -3.20
N HIS A 231 10.48 -0.20 -3.48
CA HIS A 231 9.22 -0.34 -2.78
C HIS A 231 9.40 -0.53 -1.27
N VAL A 232 8.56 0.15 -0.49
CA VAL A 232 8.48 0.01 0.97
C VAL A 232 7.02 -0.15 1.40
N ALA A 233 6.80 -0.93 2.47
CA ALA A 233 5.55 -0.92 3.19
C ALA A 233 5.70 -0.10 4.49
N LEU A 234 4.63 0.56 4.94
CA LEU A 234 4.63 1.36 6.15
C LEU A 234 3.78 0.67 7.22
N TYR A 235 4.37 0.36 8.38
CA TYR A 235 3.71 -0.43 9.42
C TYR A 235 3.59 0.33 10.73
N GLU A 236 2.36 0.45 11.27
CA GLU A 236 2.07 0.96 12.61
C GLU A 236 1.75 -0.22 13.56
N PRO A 237 2.65 -0.54 14.52
CA PRO A 237 2.52 -1.75 15.33
C PRO A 237 1.39 -1.72 16.36
N GLN A 238 0.99 -0.55 16.89
CA GLN A 238 0.00 -0.45 17.98
C GLN A 238 -1.42 -0.71 17.46
N SER A 239 -1.77 -0.19 16.30
CA SER A 239 -3.05 -0.42 15.61
C SER A 239 -3.00 -1.62 14.67
N LYS A 240 -1.79 -2.22 14.48
CA LYS A 240 -1.55 -3.31 13.52
C LYS A 240 -1.98 -2.94 12.10
N SER A 241 -1.65 -1.71 11.68
CA SER A 241 -2.00 -1.18 10.36
C SER A 241 -0.80 -1.21 9.44
N LEU A 242 -0.94 -1.84 8.28
CA LEU A 242 0.12 -2.05 7.29
C LEU A 242 -0.33 -1.48 5.93
N PHE A 243 0.34 -0.42 5.49
CA PHE A 243 0.16 0.16 4.16
C PHE A 243 1.13 -0.53 3.22
N THR A 244 0.60 -1.39 2.36
CA THR A 244 1.41 -2.30 1.51
C THR A 244 1.75 -1.72 0.15
N GLY A 245 1.21 -0.53 -0.19
CA GLY A 245 1.32 -0.06 -1.57
C GLY A 245 0.96 -1.18 -2.55
N ASP A 246 1.79 -1.38 -3.53
CA ASP A 246 1.58 -2.37 -4.59
C ASP A 246 2.37 -3.67 -4.38
N THR A 247 2.66 -4.05 -3.13
CA THR A 247 3.25 -5.37 -2.83
C THR A 247 2.16 -6.42 -2.62
N LEU A 248 1.20 -6.19 -1.73
CA LEU A 248 0.16 -7.15 -1.35
C LEU A 248 -1.21 -6.52 -1.45
N PHE A 249 -2.08 -7.14 -2.24
CA PHE A 249 -3.48 -6.79 -2.41
C PHE A 249 -4.38 -7.88 -1.84
N ARG A 250 -5.68 -7.58 -1.73
CA ARG A 250 -6.66 -8.61 -1.38
C ARG A 250 -6.70 -9.68 -2.47
N GLU A 251 -6.29 -10.91 -2.09
CA GLU A 251 -6.27 -12.10 -2.94
C GLU A 251 -5.40 -11.92 -4.22
N SER A 252 -4.42 -10.99 -4.18
CA SER A 252 -3.53 -10.71 -5.30
C SER A 252 -2.20 -10.12 -4.81
N ILE A 253 -1.27 -9.93 -5.73
CA ILE A 253 0.02 -9.26 -5.51
C ILE A 253 0.25 -8.21 -6.59
N GLY A 254 1.18 -7.29 -6.36
CA GLY A 254 1.62 -6.33 -7.36
C GLY A 254 2.24 -7.00 -8.57
N ARG A 255 2.05 -6.39 -9.73
CA ARG A 255 2.69 -6.85 -10.98
C ARG A 255 4.19 -6.65 -10.92
N THR A 256 4.91 -7.54 -11.61
CA THR A 256 6.39 -7.55 -11.62
C THR A 256 6.98 -7.48 -13.03
N ASP A 257 6.14 -7.20 -14.03
CA ASP A 257 6.51 -7.12 -15.45
C ASP A 257 6.86 -5.70 -15.94
N LEU A 258 6.80 -4.71 -15.04
CA LEU A 258 7.23 -3.34 -15.32
C LEU A 258 8.74 -3.16 -15.05
N PRO A 259 9.38 -2.08 -15.58
CA PRO A 259 10.79 -1.83 -15.36
C PRO A 259 11.19 -1.82 -13.87
N GLY A 260 12.12 -2.70 -13.51
CA GLY A 260 12.58 -2.89 -12.12
C GLY A 260 11.79 -3.92 -11.32
N GLY A 261 10.70 -4.48 -11.87
CA GLY A 261 9.92 -5.53 -11.23
C GLY A 261 10.64 -6.88 -11.20
N ASP A 262 10.41 -7.66 -10.13
CA ASP A 262 10.99 -8.99 -9.93
C ASP A 262 10.06 -9.85 -9.06
N TYR A 263 9.56 -10.96 -9.64
CA TYR A 263 8.62 -11.86 -8.97
C TYR A 263 9.24 -12.54 -7.74
N SER A 264 10.49 -12.96 -7.83
CA SER A 264 11.15 -13.62 -6.70
C SER A 264 11.35 -12.68 -5.52
N TRP A 265 11.63 -11.40 -5.80
CA TRP A 265 11.75 -10.39 -4.77
C TRP A 265 10.42 -10.04 -4.12
N ILE A 266 9.33 -9.89 -4.89
CA ILE A 266 8.01 -9.57 -4.31
C ILE A 266 7.53 -10.72 -3.43
N MET A 267 7.72 -11.97 -3.85
CA MET A 267 7.35 -13.14 -3.03
C MET A 267 8.17 -13.20 -1.73
N ARG A 268 9.48 -12.96 -1.77
CA ARG A 268 10.30 -12.85 -0.55
C ARG A 268 9.83 -11.70 0.35
N SER A 269 9.50 -10.55 -0.21
CA SER A 269 8.98 -9.41 0.55
C SER A 269 7.69 -9.79 1.28
N ILE A 270 6.80 -10.53 0.63
CA ILE A 270 5.56 -11.00 1.24
C ILE A 270 5.85 -12.06 2.31
N LEU A 271 6.54 -13.13 1.96
CA LEU A 271 6.72 -14.30 2.82
C LEU A 271 7.64 -14.03 4.02
N ASP A 272 8.76 -13.31 3.81
CA ASP A 272 9.79 -13.14 4.83
C ASP A 272 9.60 -11.86 5.67
N ILE A 273 8.88 -10.85 5.13
CA ILE A 273 8.74 -9.54 5.78
C ILE A 273 7.31 -9.28 6.23
N LEU A 274 6.31 -9.49 5.35
CA LEU A 274 4.92 -9.11 5.67
C LEU A 274 4.19 -10.19 6.47
N LEU A 275 4.22 -11.45 6.07
CA LEU A 275 3.49 -12.52 6.78
C LEU A 275 3.95 -12.69 8.25
N PRO A 276 5.25 -12.56 8.60
CA PRO A 276 5.68 -12.65 10.00
C PRO A 276 5.14 -11.57 10.93
N LEU A 277 4.51 -10.51 10.41
CA LEU A 277 3.87 -9.48 11.23
C LEU A 277 2.64 -10.02 11.99
N GLY A 278 2.01 -11.10 11.50
CA GLY A 278 0.93 -11.84 12.16
C GLY A 278 -0.45 -11.60 11.54
N ASP A 279 -1.32 -12.59 11.72
CA ASP A 279 -2.64 -12.71 11.05
C ASP A 279 -3.58 -11.54 11.31
N GLU A 280 -3.47 -10.90 12.48
CA GLU A 280 -4.33 -9.78 12.89
C GLU A 280 -3.95 -8.43 12.26
N VAL A 281 -2.89 -8.39 11.45
CA VAL A 281 -2.44 -7.14 10.81
C VAL A 281 -3.39 -6.80 9.67
N HIS A 282 -3.91 -5.57 9.72
CA HIS A 282 -4.76 -5.01 8.67
C HIS A 282 -3.91 -4.51 7.51
N VAL A 283 -4.27 -4.92 6.31
CA VAL A 283 -3.59 -4.57 5.05
C VAL A 283 -4.37 -3.47 4.34
N TYR A 284 -3.70 -2.36 4.09
CA TYR A 284 -4.18 -1.18 3.36
C TYR A 284 -3.38 -1.07 2.05
N PRO A 285 -3.90 -1.62 0.94
CA PRO A 285 -3.16 -1.69 -0.32
C PRO A 285 -3.24 -0.39 -1.13
N GLY A 286 -2.34 -0.21 -2.09
CA GLY A 286 -2.36 0.90 -3.04
C GLY A 286 -3.57 0.90 -3.96
N HIS A 287 -4.13 -0.28 -4.24
CA HIS A 287 -5.35 -0.44 -5.06
C HIS A 287 -6.30 -1.47 -4.46
N GLY A 288 -7.60 -1.27 -4.71
CA GLY A 288 -8.64 -2.21 -4.30
C GLY A 288 -8.98 -2.15 -2.82
N PRO A 289 -9.67 -3.18 -2.29
CA PRO A 289 -10.15 -3.18 -0.92
C PRO A 289 -9.09 -3.60 0.09
N GLU A 290 -9.28 -3.20 1.34
CA GLU A 290 -8.50 -3.64 2.50
C GLU A 290 -8.62 -5.16 2.75
N SER A 291 -7.61 -5.73 3.44
CA SER A 291 -7.54 -7.13 3.80
C SER A 291 -6.91 -7.32 5.20
N THR A 292 -6.50 -8.54 5.53
CA THR A 292 -5.64 -8.87 6.67
C THR A 292 -4.59 -9.88 6.25
N ILE A 293 -3.47 -9.93 6.95
CA ILE A 293 -2.45 -10.97 6.68
C ILE A 293 -3.05 -12.37 6.80
N GLY A 294 -3.86 -12.64 7.83
CA GLY A 294 -4.52 -13.94 8.00
C GLY A 294 -5.48 -14.30 6.85
N HIS A 295 -6.18 -13.32 6.26
CA HIS A 295 -6.98 -13.56 5.07
C HIS A 295 -6.09 -13.95 3.88
N GLU A 296 -5.01 -13.21 3.67
CA GLU A 296 -4.10 -13.45 2.53
C GLU A 296 -3.39 -14.80 2.63
N VAL A 297 -2.99 -15.24 3.82
CA VAL A 297 -2.41 -16.57 4.05
C VAL A 297 -3.38 -17.69 3.62
N LEU A 298 -4.68 -17.49 3.79
CA LEU A 298 -5.68 -18.52 3.50
C LEU A 298 -6.22 -18.47 2.06
N TYR A 299 -6.31 -17.29 1.46
CA TYR A 299 -7.08 -17.09 0.23
C TYR A 299 -6.30 -16.47 -0.92
N ASN A 300 -5.08 -15.92 -0.67
CA ASN A 300 -4.28 -15.37 -1.75
C ASN A 300 -3.63 -16.50 -2.57
N PRO A 301 -3.99 -16.67 -3.86
CA PRO A 301 -3.52 -17.81 -4.65
C PRO A 301 -1.99 -17.87 -4.77
N PHE A 302 -1.31 -16.73 -4.84
CA PHE A 302 0.16 -16.66 -4.94
C PHE A 302 0.84 -17.16 -3.66
N ILE A 303 0.29 -16.82 -2.50
CA ILE A 303 0.81 -17.24 -1.20
C ILE A 303 0.52 -18.73 -0.96
N VAL A 304 -0.74 -19.13 -1.22
CA VAL A 304 -1.18 -20.53 -1.01
C VAL A 304 -0.40 -21.48 -1.89
N GLU A 305 -0.08 -21.12 -3.14
CA GLU A 305 0.74 -21.95 -4.05
C GLU A 305 2.11 -22.23 -3.44
N VAL A 306 2.84 -21.20 -3.00
CA VAL A 306 4.19 -21.35 -2.44
C VAL A 306 4.17 -22.14 -1.12
N LEU A 307 3.22 -21.85 -0.23
CA LEU A 307 3.11 -22.57 1.05
C LEU A 307 2.79 -24.06 0.84
N ASN A 308 1.99 -24.42 -0.16
CA ASN A 308 1.69 -25.82 -0.50
C ASN A 308 2.89 -26.55 -1.13
N GLU A 309 3.70 -25.85 -1.93
CA GLU A 309 4.93 -26.43 -2.48
C GLU A 309 5.94 -26.76 -1.36
N GLU A 310 6.12 -25.88 -0.37
CA GLU A 310 7.01 -26.15 0.76
C GLU A 310 6.58 -27.36 1.62
N VAL A 311 5.28 -27.62 1.74
CA VAL A 311 4.76 -28.79 2.45
C VAL A 311 5.09 -30.08 1.70
N ASN A 312 4.94 -30.10 0.38
CA ASN A 312 5.20 -31.27 -0.45
C ASN A 312 6.69 -31.67 -0.57
N TYR A 313 7.62 -30.77 -0.26
CA TYR A 313 9.08 -31.08 -0.24
C TYR A 313 9.57 -31.64 1.10
N LYS A 314 8.73 -31.66 2.15
CA LYS A 314 9.10 -32.14 3.50
C LYS A 314 8.60 -33.54 3.80
N ASP A 315 7.81 -34.15 2.92
CA ASP A 315 7.33 -35.55 2.98
C ASP A 315 8.15 -36.43 2.04
#